data_3119d86f0a6e7add38ddcbf950f7e5a5
#
_entry.id   3119d86f0a6e7add38ddcbf950f7e5a5
#
_cell.length_a   1.000
_cell.length_b   1.000
_cell.length_c   1.000
_cell.angle_alpha   90.00
_cell.angle_beta   90.00
_cell.angle_gamma   90.00
#
_symmetry.space_group_name_H-M   'P 1'
#
loop_
_entity.id
_entity.type
_entity.pdbx_description
1 polymer ?
#
loop_
_entity_poly.entity_id
_entity_poly.type
_entity_poly.pdbx_seq_one_letter_code
_entity_poly.pdbx_strand_id
1 'polypeptide(L)' 'KVFVTFEINKNGEPVNFRIAKSVDPLLDREAIRVLQLMPNWKPGTQRGNPVSVEYTVPINFQLQ' A
#
# COMPACT_ATOMS: atom_id res chain seq x y z
N LYS A 1 -4.16 -13.17 6.41
CA LYS A 1 -3.60 -11.85 6.10
C LYS A 1 -3.26 -11.75 4.62
N VAL A 2 -3.57 -10.63 4.04
CA VAL A 2 -3.15 -10.29 2.68
C VAL A 2 -2.02 -9.29 2.79
N PHE A 3 -0.91 -9.56 2.12
CA PHE A 3 0.22 -8.63 2.10
C PHE A 3 0.18 -7.84 0.80
N VAL A 4 0.11 -6.52 0.93
CA VAL A 4 0.07 -5.62 -0.23
C VAL A 4 1.35 -4.79 -0.26
N THR A 5 1.99 -4.77 -1.41
CA THR A 5 3.16 -3.92 -1.65
C THR A 5 2.70 -2.72 -2.48
N PHE A 6 3.10 -1.55 -2.07
CA PHE A 6 2.80 -0.33 -2.80
C PHE A 6 3.93 0.67 -2.61
N GLU A 7 3.92 1.69 -3.44
CA GLU A 7 4.96 2.70 -3.45
C GLU A 7 4.35 4.04 -3.06
N ILE A 8 5.05 4.79 -2.22
CA ILE A 8 4.70 6.18 -1.94
C ILE A 8 5.61 7.03 -2.82
N ASN A 9 5.04 7.74 -3.79
CA ASN A 9 5.82 8.54 -4.71
C ASN A 9 6.30 9.84 -4.07
N LYS A 10 7.02 10.63 -4.83
CA LYS A 10 7.59 11.90 -4.34
C LYS A 10 6.56 12.89 -3.87
N ASN A 11 5.32 12.76 -4.33
CA ASN A 11 4.21 13.63 -3.95
C ASN A 11 3.42 13.10 -2.76
N GLY A 12 3.84 11.96 -2.19
CA GLY A 12 3.13 11.34 -1.07
C GLY A 12 1.93 10.51 -1.48
N GLU A 13 1.78 10.19 -2.75
CA GLU A 13 0.65 9.43 -3.26
C GLU A 13 0.97 7.94 -3.27
N PRO A 14 0.08 7.07 -2.73
CA PRO A 14 0.25 5.63 -2.85
C PRO A 14 -0.07 5.18 -4.27
N VAL A 15 0.88 4.48 -4.90
CA VAL A 15 0.77 4.03 -6.29
C VAL A 15 1.35 2.63 -6.43
N ASN A 16 1.13 2.02 -7.58
CA ASN A 16 1.70 0.71 -7.94
C ASN A 16 1.38 -0.38 -6.93
N PHE A 17 0.09 -0.53 -6.62
CA PHE A 17 -0.38 -1.56 -5.69
C PHE A 17 -0.20 -2.94 -6.29
N ARG A 18 0.40 -3.85 -5.50
CA ARG A 18 0.61 -5.24 -5.90
C ARG A 18 0.34 -6.15 -4.72
N ILE A 19 -0.16 -7.34 -4.99
CA ILE A 19 -0.36 -8.34 -3.94
C ILE A 19 0.94 -9.12 -3.78
N ALA A 20 1.58 -8.97 -2.63
CA ALA A 20 2.83 -9.69 -2.34
C ALA A 20 2.56 -11.15 -1.99
N LYS A 21 1.44 -11.41 -1.29
CA LYS A 21 1.03 -12.77 -0.95
C LYS A 21 -0.48 -12.82 -0.98
N SER A 22 -1.01 -13.56 -1.96
CA SER A 22 -2.44 -13.70 -2.17
C SER A 22 -3.02 -14.77 -1.24
N VAL A 23 -4.23 -14.52 -0.74
CA VAL A 23 -5.01 -15.50 0.02
C VAL A 23 -6.28 -15.84 -0.76
N ASP A 24 -6.97 -14.82 -1.25
CA ASP A 24 -8.24 -14.98 -1.96
C ASP A 24 -8.41 -13.77 -2.88
N PRO A 25 -8.77 -13.97 -4.18
CA PRO A 25 -8.87 -12.86 -5.12
C PRO A 25 -9.83 -11.74 -4.68
N LEU A 26 -10.92 -12.09 -4.02
CA LEU A 26 -11.86 -11.08 -3.53
C LEU A 26 -11.28 -10.27 -2.39
N LEU A 27 -10.55 -10.92 -1.49
CA LEU A 27 -9.89 -10.23 -0.38
C LEU A 27 -8.73 -9.38 -0.88
N ASP A 28 -8.00 -9.87 -1.88
CA ASP A 28 -6.90 -9.11 -2.49
C ASP A 28 -7.41 -7.80 -3.08
N ARG A 29 -8.50 -7.88 -3.82
CA ARG A 29 -9.12 -6.71 -4.44
C ARG A 29 -9.60 -5.71 -3.38
N GLU A 30 -10.21 -6.22 -2.30
CA GLU A 30 -10.70 -5.38 -1.22
C GLU A 30 -9.55 -4.70 -0.47
N ALA A 31 -8.44 -5.40 -0.27
CA ALA A 31 -7.27 -4.83 0.37
C ALA A 31 -6.73 -3.64 -0.42
N ILE A 32 -6.62 -3.78 -1.72
CA ILE A 32 -6.15 -2.69 -2.58
C ILE A 32 -7.14 -1.53 -2.55
N ARG A 33 -8.44 -1.81 -2.62
CA ARG A 33 -9.47 -0.78 -2.57
C ARG A 33 -9.36 0.06 -1.29
N VAL A 34 -9.20 -0.61 -0.16
CA VAL A 34 -9.08 0.07 1.14
C VAL A 34 -7.84 0.97 1.17
N LEU A 35 -6.72 0.47 0.66
CA LEU A 35 -5.49 1.25 0.64
C LEU A 35 -5.59 2.46 -0.29
N GLN A 36 -6.33 2.34 -1.38
CA GLN A 36 -6.54 3.46 -2.30
C GLN A 36 -7.39 4.58 -1.69
N LEU A 37 -8.16 4.27 -0.65
CA LEU A 37 -8.98 5.27 0.04
C LEU A 37 -8.20 6.04 1.10
N MET A 38 -6.98 5.63 1.40
CA MET A 38 -6.17 6.31 2.41
C MET A 38 -5.72 7.68 1.92
N PRO A 39 -5.59 8.66 2.85
CA PRO A 39 -5.07 9.96 2.47
C PRO A 39 -3.61 9.86 2.03
N ASN A 40 -3.12 10.90 1.38
CA ASN A 40 -1.72 10.94 0.97
C ASN A 40 -0.79 10.75 2.16
N TRP A 41 0.28 10.04 1.91
CA TRP A 41 1.30 9.77 2.91
C TRP A 41 2.39 10.82 2.83
N LYS A 42 3.16 10.91 3.89
CA LYS A 42 4.35 11.76 3.86
C LYS A 42 5.44 11.01 3.08
N PRO A 43 5.98 11.61 2.00
CA PRO A 43 7.01 10.93 1.21
C PRO A 43 8.30 10.77 2.01
N GLY A 44 9.06 9.73 1.70
CA GLY A 44 10.39 9.57 2.24
C GLY A 44 11.31 10.69 1.76
N THR A 45 12.38 10.94 2.49
CA THR A 45 13.34 11.95 2.09
C THR A 45 14.74 11.38 2.11
N GLN A 46 15.59 11.87 1.20
CA GLN A 46 17.00 11.53 1.19
C GLN A 46 17.76 12.84 0.93
N ARG A 47 18.62 13.21 1.88
CA ARG A 47 19.36 14.47 1.82
C ARG A 47 18.44 15.69 1.62
N GLY A 48 17.27 15.65 2.28
CA GLY A 48 16.30 16.73 2.19
C GLY A 48 15.43 16.73 0.95
N ASN A 49 15.63 15.79 0.02
CA ASN A 49 14.83 15.69 -1.20
C ASN A 49 13.82 14.55 -1.08
N PRO A 50 12.56 14.75 -1.51
CA PRO A 50 11.58 13.67 -1.49
C PRO A 50 11.96 12.57 -2.46
N VAL A 51 11.76 11.32 -2.03
CA VAL A 51 12.06 10.13 -2.85
C VAL A 51 10.89 9.15 -2.74
N SER A 52 10.75 8.30 -3.75
CA SER A 52 9.78 7.22 -3.71
C SER A 52 10.27 6.13 -2.75
N VAL A 53 9.32 5.57 -1.98
CA VAL A 53 9.63 4.50 -1.01
C VAL A 53 8.60 3.39 -1.18
N GLU A 54 9.06 2.14 -1.16
CA GLU A 54 8.19 0.98 -1.27
C GLU A 54 7.88 0.42 0.12
N TYR A 55 6.62 0.07 0.33
CA TYR A 55 6.14 -0.51 1.57
C TYR A 55 5.38 -1.80 1.30
N THR A 56 5.49 -2.75 2.22
CA THR A 56 4.66 -3.95 2.24
C THR A 56 3.92 -3.97 3.57
N VAL A 57 2.60 -4.00 3.51
CA VAL A 57 1.76 -3.96 4.70
C VAL A 57 0.83 -5.17 4.77
N PRO A 58 0.59 -5.71 5.97
CA PRO A 58 -0.40 -6.76 6.15
C PRO A 58 -1.78 -6.17 6.34
N ILE A 59 -2.76 -6.74 5.67
CA ILE A 59 -4.16 -6.37 5.84
C ILE A 59 -4.89 -7.57 6.44
N ASN A 60 -5.46 -7.39 7.62
CA ASN A 60 -6.24 -8.40 8.28
C ASN A 60 -7.71 -8.20 7.96
N PHE A 61 -8.38 -9.27 7.52
CA PHE A 61 -9.83 -9.29 7.38
C PHE A 61 -10.38 -10.20 8.48
N GLN A 62 -11.35 -9.69 9.21
CA GLN A 62 -12.05 -10.47 10.21
C GLN A 62 -13.42 -10.83 9.67
N LEU A 63 -13.71 -12.12 9.65
CA LEU A 63 -15.03 -12.62 9.30
C LEU A 63 -15.89 -12.54 10.56
N GLN A 64 -17.03 -11.92 10.41
CA GLN A 64 -18.01 -11.82 11.49
C GLN A 64 -19.18 -12.76 11.24
#